data_d6ef3f383be9e3a4d1dc7b45d8eb8dbb
#
_entry.id   d6ef3f383be9e3a4d1dc7b45d8eb8dbb
#
_cell.length_a   1.000
_cell.length_b   1.000
_cell.length_c   1.000
_cell.angle_alpha   90.00
_cell.angle_beta   90.00
_cell.angle_gamma   90.00
#
_symmetry.space_group_name_H-M   'P 1'
#
loop_
_entity.id
_entity.type
_entity.pdbx_description
1 polymer ?
#
loop_
_entity_poly.entity_id
_entity_poly.type
_entity_poly.pdbx_seq_one_letter_code
_entity_poly.pdbx_strand_id
1 'polypeptide(L)'
;MKNFEKKRGGSQLNFLDEIIVDNFAGGGGASTGMELATGRPVAIAINHDPDAILMHRTNHPYTEHLQASVWDVDPREVCRGRPVGLAWFSPDCKHFSKAKGAALVDRNIRGLAWIVLRWAGTVRPRVIILENVEEFVTWGPVRKGKPVKKKAGQTFQKWKRQLLELGYQVEHREIVAADLGAPTTRKRFVLVARCDGRPIVWPERTHGPRDSEEVRDGRLMPWKSAAEIIDWSVPCYSVFASKRELKEKYGVNAVRPLADNTMRRVIRGVDKFTIRSGRPFIVECNHGGDGHARSTEEPVNTVTRAIARTFFFIAFL
;
A
#
# COMPACT_ATOMS: atom_id res chain seq x y z
N MET A 1 52.39 -14.60 -4.07
CA MET A 1 51.81 -13.50 -3.31
C MET A 1 52.13 -12.18 -3.99
N LYS A 2 51.28 -11.68 -4.85
CA LYS A 2 51.39 -10.33 -5.44
C LYS A 2 49.98 -9.78 -5.62
N ASN A 3 49.64 -8.80 -4.77
CA ASN A 3 48.81 -7.62 -4.95
C ASN A 3 47.52 -7.75 -5.78
N PHE A 4 46.42 -8.02 -5.11
CA PHE A 4 45.08 -7.65 -5.52
C PHE A 4 44.59 -6.40 -4.74
N GLU A 5 45.42 -5.39 -4.66
CA GLU A 5 45.04 -4.03 -4.24
C GLU A 5 45.27 -3.09 -5.41
N LYS A 6 44.20 -2.57 -5.93
CA LYS A 6 43.96 -1.31 -6.64
C LYS A 6 43.10 -1.49 -7.89
N LYS A 7 41.79 -1.43 -7.71
CA LYS A 7 40.87 -0.67 -8.55
C LYS A 7 39.45 -0.68 -7.88
N ARG A 8 39.35 -0.08 -6.72
CA ARG A 8 38.07 0.38 -6.17
C ARG A 8 38.04 1.90 -6.20
N GLY A 9 38.05 2.45 -7.42
CA GLY A 9 37.76 3.86 -7.68
C GLY A 9 36.32 4.06 -8.11
N GLY A 10 35.35 3.45 -7.43
CA GLY A 10 33.96 3.85 -7.46
C GLY A 10 33.73 4.59 -6.15
N SER A 11 33.26 5.83 -6.20
CA SER A 11 32.80 6.54 -5.03
C SER A 11 31.76 5.64 -4.35
N GLN A 12 32.16 5.00 -3.28
CA GLN A 12 31.29 4.31 -2.37
C GLN A 12 30.46 5.44 -1.76
N LEU A 13 29.28 5.72 -2.38
CA LEU A 13 28.30 6.61 -1.80
C LEU A 13 28.10 6.11 -0.38
N ASN A 14 28.52 6.91 0.59
CA ASN A 14 28.44 6.57 1.99
C ASN A 14 26.95 6.53 2.36
N PHE A 15 26.32 5.36 2.21
CA PHE A 15 24.94 5.14 2.64
C PHE A 15 24.73 5.48 4.11
N LEU A 16 25.81 5.60 4.88
CA LEU A 16 25.76 5.90 6.30
C LEU A 16 25.25 7.31 6.61
N ASP A 17 25.41 8.26 5.70
CA ASP A 17 25.00 9.65 5.90
C ASP A 17 23.67 10.01 5.23
N GLU A 18 23.16 9.17 4.32
CA GLU A 18 21.89 9.41 3.64
C GLU A 18 20.69 9.05 4.53
N ILE A 19 19.65 9.86 4.49
CA ILE A 19 18.40 9.58 5.20
C ILE A 19 17.35 8.94 4.30
N ILE A 20 16.37 8.26 4.94
CA ILE A 20 15.16 7.72 4.31
C ILE A 20 13.97 8.56 4.77
N VAL A 21 13.11 8.95 3.83
CA VAL A 21 11.94 9.77 4.08
C VAL A 21 10.68 9.08 3.57
N ASP A 22 9.65 9.00 4.41
CA ASP A 22 8.32 8.49 4.07
C ASP A 22 7.31 9.64 4.00
N ASN A 23 6.94 10.03 2.77
CA ASN A 23 5.92 11.05 2.53
C ASN A 23 4.55 10.38 2.36
N PHE A 24 3.53 10.96 2.96
CA PHE A 24 2.18 10.40 3.10
C PHE A 24 2.17 9.13 3.98
N ALA A 25 3.06 9.09 4.95
CA ALA A 25 3.23 7.97 5.86
C ALA A 25 1.91 7.64 6.58
N GLY A 26 1.44 6.42 6.35
CA GLY A 26 0.26 5.90 7.04
C GLY A 26 0.63 5.29 8.39
N GLY A 27 0.15 4.08 8.68
CA GLY A 27 0.50 3.34 9.91
C GLY A 27 1.90 2.71 9.93
N GLY A 28 2.75 2.98 8.93
CA GLY A 28 4.14 2.54 8.88
C GLY A 28 4.44 1.34 7.98
N GLY A 29 3.48 0.86 7.17
CA GLY A 29 3.73 -0.30 6.31
C GLY A 29 4.85 -0.10 5.29
N ALA A 30 4.93 1.08 4.65
CA ALA A 30 6.01 1.42 3.74
C ALA A 30 7.34 1.57 4.49
N SER A 31 7.33 2.25 5.63
CA SER A 31 8.51 2.41 6.50
C SER A 31 9.06 1.06 6.95
N THR A 32 8.22 0.14 7.41
CA THR A 32 8.64 -1.25 7.76
C THR A 32 9.32 -1.93 6.56
N GLY A 33 8.73 -1.82 5.35
CA GLY A 33 9.33 -2.41 4.15
C GLY A 33 10.69 -1.80 3.81
N MET A 34 10.83 -0.48 3.91
CA MET A 34 12.09 0.22 3.68
C MET A 34 13.16 -0.16 4.73
N GLU A 35 12.79 -0.25 6.00
CA GLU A 35 13.68 -0.65 7.09
C GLU A 35 14.16 -2.10 6.94
N LEU A 36 13.26 -3.02 6.60
CA LEU A 36 13.62 -4.41 6.31
C LEU A 36 14.58 -4.54 5.12
N ALA A 37 14.36 -3.74 4.07
CA ALA A 37 15.18 -3.80 2.86
C ALA A 37 16.55 -3.15 3.03
N THR A 38 16.66 -2.12 3.86
CA THR A 38 17.88 -1.31 3.98
C THR A 38 18.67 -1.58 5.27
N GLY A 39 18.06 -2.21 6.27
CA GLY A 39 18.63 -2.35 7.61
C GLY A 39 18.73 -1.02 8.37
N ARG A 40 18.02 0.02 7.94
CA ARG A 40 18.13 1.39 8.46
C ARG A 40 16.75 1.97 8.78
N PRO A 41 16.62 2.72 9.90
CA PRO A 41 15.36 3.34 10.23
C PRO A 41 14.98 4.44 9.23
N VAL A 42 13.68 4.63 9.01
CA VAL A 42 13.17 5.82 8.34
C VAL A 42 13.41 7.03 9.23
N ALA A 43 14.10 8.03 8.70
CA ALA A 43 14.48 9.20 9.49
C ALA A 43 13.32 10.16 9.69
N ILE A 44 12.48 10.36 8.67
CA ILE A 44 11.38 11.34 8.67
C ILE A 44 10.13 10.71 8.07
N ALA A 45 8.99 10.85 8.77
CA ALA A 45 7.67 10.45 8.31
C ALA A 45 6.71 11.65 8.34
N ILE A 46 5.99 11.88 7.25
CA ILE A 46 5.13 13.07 7.07
C ILE A 46 3.70 12.63 6.76
N ASN A 47 2.76 13.07 7.60
CA ASN A 47 1.32 12.96 7.32
C ASN A 47 0.55 14.07 8.05
N HIS A 48 -0.58 14.50 7.49
CA HIS A 48 -1.46 15.47 8.13
C HIS A 48 -2.45 14.85 9.13
N ASP A 49 -2.71 13.55 9.01
CA ASP A 49 -3.67 12.81 9.84
C ASP A 49 -3.03 12.42 11.19
N PRO A 50 -3.57 12.91 12.33
CA PRO A 50 -3.02 12.62 13.65
C PRO A 50 -3.08 11.14 14.03
N ASP A 51 -4.12 10.42 13.59
CA ASP A 51 -4.27 8.99 13.89
C ASP A 51 -3.22 8.17 13.14
N ALA A 52 -2.92 8.54 11.87
CA ALA A 52 -1.85 7.93 11.10
C ALA A 52 -0.49 8.17 11.76
N ILE A 53 -0.20 9.40 12.19
CA ILE A 53 1.05 9.74 12.88
C ILE A 53 1.17 9.03 14.22
N LEU A 54 0.08 8.92 15.00
CA LEU A 54 0.09 8.18 16.27
C LEU A 54 0.42 6.69 16.05
N MET A 55 -0.22 6.07 15.07
CA MET A 55 0.03 4.67 14.72
C MET A 55 1.48 4.48 14.21
N HIS A 56 1.95 5.37 13.33
CA HIS A 56 3.30 5.32 12.81
C HIS A 56 4.35 5.47 13.93
N ARG A 57 4.14 6.41 14.85
CA ARG A 57 5.03 6.62 16.01
C ARG A 57 5.12 5.40 16.91
N THR A 58 4.02 4.69 17.08
CA THR A 58 4.00 3.44 17.87
C THR A 58 4.84 2.36 17.20
N ASN A 59 4.77 2.24 15.87
CA ASN A 59 5.48 1.22 15.10
C ASN A 59 6.95 1.59 14.81
N HIS A 60 7.25 2.89 14.70
CA HIS A 60 8.57 3.43 14.34
C HIS A 60 9.00 4.52 15.31
N PRO A 61 9.33 4.20 16.59
CA PRO A 61 9.59 5.19 17.64
C PRO A 61 10.84 6.05 17.38
N TYR A 62 11.76 5.60 16.53
CA TYR A 62 13.01 6.31 16.20
C TYR A 62 12.86 7.28 15.02
N THR A 63 11.71 7.36 14.39
CA THR A 63 11.43 8.24 13.26
C THR A 63 11.02 9.63 13.75
N GLU A 64 11.50 10.69 13.12
CA GLU A 64 10.97 12.04 13.31
C GLU A 64 9.61 12.17 12.61
N HIS A 65 8.55 12.45 13.36
CA HIS A 65 7.20 12.52 12.85
C HIS A 65 6.74 13.96 12.68
N LEU A 66 6.37 14.32 11.45
CA LEU A 66 5.83 15.63 11.11
C LEU A 66 4.33 15.49 10.84
N GLN A 67 3.51 15.96 11.80
CA GLN A 67 2.07 16.06 11.61
C GLN A 67 1.75 17.33 10.84
N ALA A 68 1.93 17.31 9.53
CA ALA A 68 1.76 18.45 8.65
C ALA A 68 1.25 18.03 7.27
N SER A 69 0.64 18.97 6.55
CA SER A 69 0.38 18.78 5.13
C SER A 69 1.71 18.73 4.38
N VAL A 70 1.86 17.78 3.45
CA VAL A 70 3.06 17.67 2.61
C VAL A 70 3.33 18.94 1.78
N TRP A 71 2.32 19.80 1.59
CA TRP A 71 2.45 21.09 0.92
C TRP A 71 3.18 22.12 1.78
N ASP A 72 2.99 22.05 3.10
CA ASP A 72 3.52 23.03 4.06
C ASP A 72 4.95 22.68 4.51
N VAL A 73 5.42 21.46 4.19
CA VAL A 73 6.77 20.99 4.55
C VAL A 73 7.79 21.43 3.49
N ASP A 74 8.81 22.22 3.90
CA ASP A 74 9.96 22.47 3.02
C ASP A 74 10.97 21.32 3.13
N PRO A 75 11.27 20.61 2.01
CA PRO A 75 12.21 19.50 2.02
C PRO A 75 13.61 19.88 2.52
N ARG A 76 14.07 21.12 2.29
CA ARG A 76 15.40 21.58 2.72
C ARG A 76 15.47 21.74 4.24
N GLU A 77 14.45 22.33 4.82
CA GLU A 77 14.37 22.55 6.27
C GLU A 77 14.30 21.23 7.05
N VAL A 78 13.44 20.31 6.62
CA VAL A 78 13.26 19.05 7.34
C VAL A 78 14.44 18.10 7.18
N CYS A 79 15.11 18.11 6.02
CA CYS A 79 16.33 17.30 5.80
C CYS A 79 17.55 17.88 6.52
N ARG A 80 17.55 19.17 6.84
CA ARG A 80 18.66 19.83 7.58
C ARG A 80 20.01 19.59 6.92
N GLY A 81 20.09 19.69 5.59
CA GLY A 81 21.31 19.44 4.83
C GLY A 81 21.74 17.98 4.70
N ARG A 82 21.02 17.03 5.30
CA ARG A 82 21.30 15.60 5.14
C ARG A 82 20.91 15.14 3.74
N PRO A 83 21.76 14.40 3.02
CA PRO A 83 21.41 13.85 1.72
C PRO A 83 20.30 12.80 1.86
N VAL A 84 19.37 12.77 0.90
CA VAL A 84 18.25 11.81 0.89
C VAL A 84 18.58 10.64 -0.03
N GLY A 85 18.80 9.47 0.54
CA GLY A 85 19.07 8.24 -0.21
C GLY A 85 17.83 7.65 -0.83
N LEU A 86 16.72 7.63 -0.07
CA LEU A 86 15.44 7.11 -0.51
C LEU A 86 14.30 7.99 -0.02
N ALA A 87 13.41 8.38 -0.92
CA ALA A 87 12.16 9.04 -0.60
C ALA A 87 10.99 8.22 -1.13
N TRP A 88 10.09 7.82 -0.23
CA TRP A 88 8.84 7.15 -0.55
C TRP A 88 7.70 8.16 -0.65
N PHE A 89 6.79 7.94 -1.60
CA PHE A 89 5.59 8.74 -1.81
C PHE A 89 4.40 7.83 -2.08
N SER A 90 3.36 7.95 -1.26
CA SER A 90 2.09 7.25 -1.47
C SER A 90 0.91 8.24 -1.42
N PRO A 91 0.82 9.18 -2.39
CA PRO A 91 -0.21 10.20 -2.39
C PRO A 91 -1.61 9.60 -2.52
N ASP A 92 -2.59 10.25 -1.86
CA ASP A 92 -3.98 9.78 -1.82
C ASP A 92 -4.53 9.59 -3.25
N CYS A 93 -5.11 8.40 -3.47
CA CYS A 93 -5.66 7.96 -4.75
C CYS A 93 -7.17 8.24 -4.92
N LYS A 94 -7.82 8.98 -3.99
CA LYS A 94 -9.29 9.16 -3.98
C LYS A 94 -9.89 9.59 -5.31
N HIS A 95 -9.13 10.20 -6.20
CA HIS A 95 -9.60 10.69 -7.49
C HIS A 95 -9.23 9.80 -8.69
N PHE A 96 -8.41 8.78 -8.49
CA PHE A 96 -8.02 7.83 -9.53
C PHE A 96 -8.72 6.48 -9.36
N SER A 97 -9.10 6.12 -8.12
CA SER A 97 -9.68 4.81 -7.80
C SER A 97 -11.09 4.62 -8.38
N LYS A 98 -11.32 3.49 -9.01
CA LYS A 98 -12.65 3.01 -9.48
C LYS A 98 -13.69 2.92 -8.35
N ALA A 99 -13.25 2.79 -7.11
CA ALA A 99 -14.12 2.63 -5.96
C ALA A 99 -14.95 3.87 -5.59
N LYS A 100 -14.66 5.05 -6.15
CA LYS A 100 -15.28 6.33 -5.75
C LYS A 100 -16.61 6.67 -6.45
N GLY A 101 -16.95 6.02 -7.55
CA GLY A 101 -18.13 6.42 -8.35
C GLY A 101 -17.94 7.80 -9.03
N ALA A 102 -19.06 8.50 -9.33
CA ALA A 102 -19.07 9.74 -10.13
C ALA A 102 -18.86 11.06 -9.33
N ALA A 103 -18.27 11.02 -8.14
CA ALA A 103 -18.06 12.21 -7.32
C ALA A 103 -17.10 13.22 -7.98
N LEU A 104 -17.35 14.53 -7.75
CA LEU A 104 -16.51 15.62 -8.27
C LEU A 104 -15.07 15.48 -7.80
N VAL A 105 -14.13 15.83 -8.67
CA VAL A 105 -12.70 15.70 -8.46
C VAL A 105 -12.16 16.93 -7.76
N ASP A 106 -11.58 16.75 -6.57
CA ASP A 106 -10.85 17.80 -5.86
C ASP A 106 -9.49 18.04 -6.54
N ARG A 107 -9.22 19.30 -6.89
CA ARG A 107 -7.97 19.70 -7.58
C ARG A 107 -6.76 19.55 -6.67
N ASN A 108 -6.89 19.81 -5.37
CA ASN A 108 -5.79 19.76 -4.41
C ASN A 108 -5.26 18.34 -4.25
N ILE A 109 -6.14 17.35 -4.15
CA ILE A 109 -5.73 15.94 -4.00
C ILE A 109 -5.07 15.40 -5.28
N ARG A 110 -5.54 15.83 -6.47
CA ARG A 110 -4.86 15.49 -7.73
C ARG A 110 -3.49 16.12 -7.85
N GLY A 111 -3.27 17.21 -7.13
CA GLY A 111 -1.99 17.91 -7.08
C GLY A 111 -0.93 17.19 -6.25
N LEU A 112 -1.29 16.26 -5.37
CA LEU A 112 -0.35 15.67 -4.40
C LEU A 112 0.89 15.00 -5.04
N ALA A 113 0.75 14.42 -6.24
CA ALA A 113 1.88 13.86 -6.95
C ALA A 113 2.94 14.90 -7.39
N TRP A 114 2.59 16.20 -7.46
CA TRP A 114 3.56 17.26 -7.76
C TRP A 114 4.59 17.48 -6.64
N ILE A 115 4.28 17.03 -5.41
CA ILE A 115 5.21 17.04 -4.28
C ILE A 115 6.50 16.26 -4.63
N VAL A 116 6.38 15.17 -5.38
CA VAL A 116 7.54 14.38 -5.84
C VAL A 116 8.52 15.27 -6.62
N LEU A 117 8.01 16.12 -7.53
CA LEU A 117 8.85 17.05 -8.30
C LEU A 117 9.47 18.14 -7.42
N ARG A 118 8.76 18.61 -6.40
CA ARG A 118 9.31 19.55 -5.43
C ARG A 118 10.52 18.92 -4.69
N TRP A 119 10.37 17.70 -4.19
CA TRP A 119 11.46 16.96 -3.55
C TRP A 119 12.61 16.69 -4.53
N ALA A 120 12.31 16.23 -5.74
CA ALA A 120 13.30 15.97 -6.77
C ALA A 120 14.11 17.21 -7.15
N GLY A 121 13.48 18.38 -7.24
CA GLY A 121 14.09 19.65 -7.60
C GLY A 121 14.78 20.38 -6.43
N THR A 122 14.51 20.02 -5.17
CA THR A 122 15.06 20.73 -4.00
C THR A 122 16.18 19.96 -3.31
N VAL A 123 15.90 18.76 -2.80
CA VAL A 123 16.87 17.92 -2.06
C VAL A 123 17.37 16.73 -2.87
N ARG A 124 16.83 16.55 -4.07
CA ARG A 124 17.27 15.56 -5.05
C ARG A 124 17.49 14.16 -4.47
N PRO A 125 16.46 13.48 -3.95
CA PRO A 125 16.60 12.13 -3.43
C PRO A 125 17.26 11.22 -4.47
N ARG A 126 18.24 10.42 -4.06
CA ARG A 126 18.97 9.52 -4.98
C ARG A 126 18.05 8.49 -5.61
N VAL A 127 17.10 7.99 -4.83
CA VAL A 127 16.02 7.09 -5.26
C VAL A 127 14.68 7.63 -4.78
N ILE A 128 13.73 7.68 -5.67
CA ILE A 128 12.34 8.01 -5.40
C ILE A 128 11.49 6.78 -5.73
N ILE A 129 10.61 6.39 -4.81
CA ILE A 129 9.58 5.38 -5.07
C ILE A 129 8.22 6.03 -4.86
N LEU A 130 7.32 5.87 -5.84
CA LEU A 130 5.95 6.33 -5.73
C LEU A 130 5.00 5.14 -5.89
N GLU A 131 4.10 4.96 -4.92
CA GLU A 131 3.01 3.98 -4.96
C GLU A 131 1.68 4.68 -5.22
N ASN A 132 0.84 4.08 -6.06
CA ASN A 132 -0.53 4.52 -6.30
C ASN A 132 -1.41 3.38 -6.81
N VAL A 133 -2.64 3.68 -7.18
CA VAL A 133 -3.53 2.75 -7.89
C VAL A 133 -3.15 2.64 -9.37
N GLU A 134 -3.53 1.52 -10.02
CA GLU A 134 -3.23 1.27 -11.44
C GLU A 134 -3.71 2.40 -12.37
N GLU A 135 -4.82 3.05 -12.02
CA GLU A 135 -5.39 4.13 -12.80
C GLU A 135 -4.54 5.42 -12.79
N PHE A 136 -3.51 5.51 -11.97
CA PHE A 136 -2.64 6.70 -11.91
C PHE A 136 -2.03 7.06 -13.28
N VAL A 137 -1.73 6.07 -14.13
CA VAL A 137 -1.25 6.30 -15.51
C VAL A 137 -2.27 7.04 -16.39
N THR A 138 -3.55 7.00 -16.03
CA THR A 138 -4.63 7.70 -16.75
C THR A 138 -4.78 9.16 -16.33
N TRP A 139 -3.92 9.65 -15.43
CA TRP A 139 -3.98 11.02 -14.93
C TRP A 139 -3.93 12.04 -16.08
N GLY A 140 -5.04 12.74 -16.26
CA GLY A 140 -5.25 13.71 -17.31
C GLY A 140 -5.95 14.98 -16.83
N PRO A 141 -6.15 15.98 -17.71
CA PRO A 141 -6.83 17.22 -17.40
C PRO A 141 -8.27 17.01 -16.92
N VAL A 142 -8.75 17.95 -16.10
CA VAL A 142 -10.13 17.99 -15.60
C VAL A 142 -10.83 19.22 -16.17
N ARG A 143 -12.06 19.06 -16.68
CA ARG A 143 -12.93 20.14 -17.11
C ARG A 143 -14.28 20.03 -16.37
N LYS A 144 -14.73 21.11 -15.74
CA LYS A 144 -15.97 21.14 -14.93
C LYS A 144 -16.07 19.99 -13.93
N GLY A 145 -14.97 19.71 -13.19
CA GLY A 145 -14.91 18.67 -12.17
C GLY A 145 -14.86 17.22 -12.69
N LYS A 146 -14.79 16.99 -13.99
CA LYS A 146 -14.75 15.65 -14.60
C LYS A 146 -13.48 15.43 -15.42
N PRO A 147 -12.86 14.22 -15.40
CA PRO A 147 -11.73 13.89 -16.26
C PRO A 147 -12.10 13.98 -17.73
N VAL A 148 -11.23 14.58 -18.54
CA VAL A 148 -11.39 14.63 -20.00
C VAL A 148 -10.88 13.32 -20.60
N LYS A 149 -11.76 12.35 -20.87
CA LYS A 149 -11.42 11.00 -21.35
C LYS A 149 -10.42 10.97 -22.52
N LYS A 150 -10.62 11.82 -23.53
CA LYS A 150 -9.72 11.95 -24.71
C LYS A 150 -8.30 12.42 -24.37
N LYS A 151 -8.07 12.93 -23.16
CA LYS A 151 -6.78 13.44 -22.67
C LYS A 151 -6.26 12.61 -21.47
N ALA A 152 -6.77 11.38 -21.30
CA ALA A 152 -6.28 10.47 -20.30
C ALA A 152 -4.77 10.24 -20.46
N GLY A 153 -4.03 10.24 -19.36
CA GLY A 153 -2.57 10.05 -19.33
C GLY A 153 -1.72 11.28 -19.65
N GLN A 154 -2.29 12.35 -20.24
CA GLN A 154 -1.48 13.50 -20.65
C GLN A 154 -0.77 14.19 -19.47
N THR A 155 -1.43 14.32 -18.33
CA THR A 155 -0.83 14.92 -17.14
C THR A 155 0.25 14.01 -16.55
N PHE A 156 0.01 12.69 -16.52
CA PHE A 156 1.01 11.71 -16.09
C PHE A 156 2.27 11.79 -16.97
N GLN A 157 2.15 11.83 -18.28
CA GLN A 157 3.29 11.94 -19.19
C GLN A 157 4.05 13.25 -19.00
N LYS A 158 3.34 14.38 -18.84
CA LYS A 158 3.97 15.68 -18.55
C LYS A 158 4.72 15.65 -17.23
N TRP A 159 4.14 15.08 -16.18
CA TRP A 159 4.74 14.93 -14.86
C TRP A 159 5.98 14.02 -14.90
N LYS A 160 5.87 12.86 -15.56
CA LYS A 160 7.01 11.93 -15.74
C LYS A 160 8.17 12.60 -16.51
N ARG A 161 7.88 13.38 -17.55
CA ARG A 161 8.89 14.09 -18.33
C ARG A 161 9.69 15.06 -17.45
N GLN A 162 9.07 15.75 -16.51
CA GLN A 162 9.78 16.65 -15.60
C GLN A 162 10.77 15.90 -14.70
N LEU A 163 10.48 14.69 -14.28
CA LEU A 163 11.47 13.85 -13.57
C LEU A 163 12.67 13.50 -14.47
N LEU A 164 12.42 13.17 -15.74
CA LEU A 164 13.49 12.92 -16.71
C LEU A 164 14.36 14.18 -16.94
N GLU A 165 13.73 15.36 -17.06
CA GLU A 165 14.40 16.66 -17.21
C GLU A 165 15.25 17.02 -15.98
N LEU A 166 14.85 16.56 -14.78
CA LEU A 166 15.63 16.66 -13.54
C LEU A 166 16.80 15.65 -13.45
N GLY A 167 17.00 14.83 -14.49
CA GLY A 167 18.10 13.86 -14.60
C GLY A 167 17.83 12.52 -13.93
N TYR A 168 16.56 12.15 -13.70
CA TYR A 168 16.20 10.83 -13.21
C TYR A 168 15.97 9.84 -14.36
N GLN A 169 16.43 8.60 -14.21
CA GLN A 169 15.87 7.47 -14.92
C GLN A 169 14.53 7.12 -14.25
N VAL A 170 13.48 6.86 -15.06
CA VAL A 170 12.11 6.64 -14.52
C VAL A 170 11.46 5.45 -15.18
N GLU A 171 11.18 4.42 -14.39
CA GLU A 171 10.40 3.26 -14.79
C GLU A 171 9.17 3.10 -13.90
N HIS A 172 8.17 2.36 -14.37
CA HIS A 172 7.02 1.99 -13.57
C HIS A 172 6.48 0.63 -14.00
N ARG A 173 5.89 -0.07 -13.03
CA ARG A 173 5.23 -1.36 -13.20
C ARG A 173 3.98 -1.44 -12.35
N GLU A 174 3.09 -2.33 -12.73
CA GLU A 174 2.02 -2.81 -11.85
C GLU A 174 2.55 -4.03 -11.10
N ILE A 175 2.37 -4.02 -9.78
CA ILE A 175 2.83 -5.09 -8.89
C ILE A 175 1.62 -5.66 -8.17
N VAL A 176 1.47 -6.97 -8.20
CA VAL A 176 0.52 -7.72 -7.37
C VAL A 176 1.27 -8.16 -6.13
N ALA A 177 0.78 -7.77 -4.96
CA ALA A 177 1.48 -8.03 -3.69
C ALA A 177 1.64 -9.54 -3.41
N ALA A 178 0.65 -10.36 -3.81
CA ALA A 178 0.72 -11.81 -3.67
C ALA A 178 1.88 -12.44 -4.45
N ASP A 179 2.27 -11.88 -5.60
CA ASP A 179 3.38 -12.38 -6.42
C ASP A 179 4.74 -12.23 -5.71
N LEU A 180 4.81 -11.37 -4.71
CA LEU A 180 5.99 -11.13 -3.88
C LEU A 180 5.83 -11.70 -2.45
N GLY A 181 4.85 -12.58 -2.22
CA GLY A 181 4.65 -13.29 -0.97
C GLY A 181 3.82 -12.56 0.09
N ALA A 182 3.16 -11.45 -0.24
CA ALA A 182 2.16 -10.87 0.65
C ALA A 182 0.82 -11.63 0.51
N PRO A 183 0.06 -11.88 1.59
CA PRO A 183 -1.18 -12.65 1.54
C PRO A 183 -2.37 -11.82 1.02
N THR A 184 -2.14 -11.02 -0.02
CA THR A 184 -3.18 -10.19 -0.64
C THR A 184 -2.99 -10.04 -2.14
N THR A 185 -4.08 -10.10 -2.89
CA THR A 185 -4.09 -9.83 -4.34
C THR A 185 -4.10 -8.34 -4.67
N ARG A 186 -3.76 -7.49 -3.70
CA ARG A 186 -3.66 -6.04 -3.89
C ARG A 186 -2.70 -5.71 -5.03
N LYS A 187 -3.22 -5.07 -6.06
CA LYS A 187 -2.46 -4.59 -7.21
C LYS A 187 -2.18 -3.10 -7.10
N ARG A 188 -0.95 -2.70 -7.34
CA ARG A 188 -0.52 -1.30 -7.26
C ARG A 188 0.39 -0.91 -8.40
N PHE A 189 0.20 0.32 -8.83
CA PHE A 189 1.19 1.04 -9.62
C PHE A 189 2.37 1.41 -8.72
N VAL A 190 3.56 1.07 -9.16
CA VAL A 190 4.82 1.47 -8.51
C VAL A 190 5.71 2.12 -9.54
N LEU A 191 6.22 3.31 -9.22
CA LEU A 191 7.21 4.02 -10.03
C LEU A 191 8.49 4.13 -9.23
N VAL A 192 9.60 3.86 -9.90
CA VAL A 192 10.96 4.06 -9.37
C VAL A 192 11.65 5.10 -10.24
N ALA A 193 12.24 6.12 -9.60
CA ALA A 193 13.08 7.10 -10.25
C ALA A 193 14.45 7.15 -9.56
N ARG A 194 15.54 7.15 -10.33
CA ARG A 194 16.92 7.17 -9.84
C ARG A 194 17.77 8.21 -10.57
N CYS A 195 18.64 8.92 -9.84
CA CYS A 195 19.55 9.91 -10.40
C CYS A 195 21.04 9.61 -10.14
N ASP A 196 21.36 8.38 -9.76
CA ASP A 196 22.73 7.92 -9.42
C ASP A 196 23.41 7.11 -10.55
N GLY A 197 22.82 7.08 -11.73
CA GLY A 197 23.34 6.36 -12.90
C GLY A 197 23.28 4.83 -12.82
N ARG A 198 22.72 4.27 -11.73
CA ARG A 198 22.54 2.82 -11.60
C ARG A 198 21.24 2.36 -12.24
N PRO A 199 21.18 1.15 -12.81
CA PRO A 199 19.94 0.62 -13.41
C PRO A 199 18.87 0.44 -12.35
N ILE A 200 17.61 0.61 -12.76
CA ILE A 200 16.44 0.24 -11.95
C ILE A 200 16.28 -1.28 -12.05
N VAL A 201 16.30 -1.94 -10.89
CA VAL A 201 16.10 -3.38 -10.78
C VAL A 201 14.76 -3.63 -10.12
N TRP A 202 13.92 -4.44 -10.77
CA TRP A 202 12.62 -4.83 -10.25
C TRP A 202 12.70 -6.19 -9.58
N PRO A 203 11.94 -6.41 -8.51
CA PRO A 203 11.86 -7.73 -7.89
C PRO A 203 11.24 -8.74 -8.86
N GLU A 204 11.79 -9.95 -8.88
CA GLU A 204 11.20 -11.07 -9.58
C GLU A 204 10.05 -11.65 -8.76
N ARG A 205 9.09 -12.28 -9.46
CA ARG A 205 8.02 -13.01 -8.79
C ARG A 205 8.59 -14.19 -8.03
N THR A 206 8.21 -14.34 -6.78
CA THR A 206 8.58 -15.46 -5.92
C THR A 206 7.41 -16.41 -5.66
N HIS A 207 6.19 -15.95 -5.89
CA HIS A 207 4.94 -16.67 -5.63
C HIS A 207 3.99 -16.59 -6.83
N GLY A 208 3.07 -17.56 -6.91
CA GLY A 208 2.04 -17.62 -7.94
C GLY A 208 0.76 -18.30 -7.47
N PRO A 209 -0.32 -18.27 -8.29
CA PRO A 209 -1.53 -19.04 -8.02
C PRO A 209 -1.22 -20.53 -7.82
N ARG A 210 -1.86 -21.18 -6.85
CA ARG A 210 -1.62 -22.61 -6.53
C ARG A 210 -1.77 -23.55 -7.71
N ASP A 211 -2.67 -23.21 -8.63
CA ASP A 211 -2.99 -24.00 -9.83
C ASP A 211 -2.17 -23.59 -11.06
N SER A 212 -1.26 -22.63 -10.92
CA SER A 212 -0.37 -22.24 -12.02
C SER A 212 0.68 -23.31 -12.32
N GLU A 213 1.15 -23.36 -13.56
CA GLU A 213 2.19 -24.28 -14.00
C GLU A 213 3.49 -24.03 -13.22
N GLU A 214 3.87 -22.76 -13.03
CA GLU A 214 5.09 -22.39 -12.33
C GLU A 214 5.13 -22.85 -10.88
N VAL A 215 3.98 -22.94 -10.21
CA VAL A 215 3.89 -23.49 -8.84
C VAL A 215 3.95 -25.00 -8.86
N ARG A 216 3.27 -25.64 -9.80
CA ARG A 216 3.33 -27.11 -9.96
C ARG A 216 4.73 -27.62 -10.28
N ASP A 217 5.47 -26.87 -11.07
CA ASP A 217 6.87 -27.19 -11.44
C ASP A 217 7.89 -26.78 -10.38
N GLY A 218 7.45 -26.17 -9.28
CA GLY A 218 8.33 -25.72 -8.20
C GLY A 218 9.18 -24.48 -8.51
N ARG A 219 8.91 -23.79 -9.62
CA ARG A 219 9.60 -22.54 -9.99
C ARG A 219 9.15 -21.35 -9.13
N LEU A 220 7.90 -21.36 -8.66
CA LEU A 220 7.32 -20.38 -7.73
C LEU A 220 6.72 -21.09 -6.52
N MET A 221 6.72 -20.40 -5.39
CA MET A 221 5.94 -20.81 -4.22
C MET A 221 4.46 -20.47 -4.44
N PRO A 222 3.51 -21.21 -3.85
CA PRO A 222 2.11 -20.84 -3.91
C PRO A 222 1.87 -19.52 -3.16
N TRP A 223 0.92 -18.71 -3.64
CA TRP A 223 0.49 -17.53 -2.92
C TRP A 223 0.13 -17.85 -1.47
N LYS A 224 0.57 -16.99 -0.56
CA LYS A 224 0.23 -17.11 0.86
C LYS A 224 -1.26 -16.89 1.07
N SER A 225 -1.84 -17.71 1.93
CA SER A 225 -3.26 -17.67 2.26
C SER A 225 -3.58 -16.62 3.33
N ALA A 226 -4.84 -16.19 3.39
CA ALA A 226 -5.33 -15.35 4.49
C ALA A 226 -5.22 -16.06 5.84
N ALA A 227 -5.41 -17.38 5.86
CA ALA A 227 -5.34 -18.19 7.08
C ALA A 227 -4.00 -18.10 7.81
N GLU A 228 -2.91 -17.86 7.07
CA GLU A 228 -1.55 -17.74 7.63
C GLU A 228 -1.32 -16.46 8.44
N ILE A 229 -2.15 -15.44 8.24
CA ILE A 229 -2.00 -14.13 8.91
C ILE A 229 -3.14 -13.80 9.87
N ILE A 230 -4.17 -14.65 9.95
CA ILE A 230 -5.26 -14.48 10.89
C ILE A 230 -4.79 -14.99 12.26
N ASP A 231 -4.84 -14.13 13.26
CA ASP A 231 -4.65 -14.55 14.64
C ASP A 231 -5.93 -15.24 15.13
N TRP A 232 -5.94 -16.56 15.06
CA TRP A 232 -7.06 -17.39 15.47
C TRP A 232 -7.27 -17.43 17.00
N SER A 233 -6.34 -16.89 17.79
CA SER A 233 -6.46 -16.78 19.24
C SER A 233 -7.34 -15.60 19.68
N VAL A 234 -7.55 -14.63 18.80
CA VAL A 234 -8.40 -13.46 19.07
C VAL A 234 -9.87 -13.89 19.23
N PRO A 235 -10.51 -13.62 20.37
CA PRO A 235 -11.92 -14.00 20.59
C PRO A 235 -12.83 -13.42 19.53
N CYS A 236 -13.67 -14.27 18.93
CA CYS A 236 -14.64 -13.87 17.94
C CYS A 236 -16.04 -13.94 18.55
N TYR A 237 -16.79 -12.84 18.47
CA TYR A 237 -18.15 -12.79 18.97
C TYR A 237 -19.12 -13.31 17.90
N SER A 238 -20.13 -14.10 18.33
CA SER A 238 -21.15 -14.63 17.43
C SER A 238 -21.80 -13.51 16.60
N VAL A 239 -21.93 -13.74 15.30
CA VAL A 239 -22.65 -12.82 14.40
C VAL A 239 -24.14 -12.77 14.70
N PHE A 240 -24.67 -13.77 15.42
CA PHE A 240 -26.07 -13.87 15.85
C PHE A 240 -26.32 -13.27 17.23
N ALA A 241 -25.26 -12.93 18.01
CA ALA A 241 -25.43 -12.31 19.32
C ALA A 241 -26.11 -10.94 19.20
N SER A 242 -27.02 -10.64 20.12
CA SER A 242 -27.69 -9.35 20.19
C SER A 242 -26.74 -8.22 20.65
N LYS A 243 -27.10 -6.97 20.35
CA LYS A 243 -26.38 -5.80 20.86
C LYS A 243 -26.29 -5.78 22.38
N ARG A 244 -27.38 -6.18 23.05
CA ARG A 244 -27.46 -6.24 24.52
C ARG A 244 -26.51 -7.29 25.07
N GLU A 245 -26.56 -8.50 24.53
CA GLU A 245 -25.68 -9.60 24.91
C GLU A 245 -24.19 -9.27 24.76
N LEU A 246 -23.80 -8.67 23.65
CA LEU A 246 -22.42 -8.24 23.41
C LEU A 246 -21.96 -7.19 24.41
N LYS A 247 -22.84 -6.25 24.78
CA LYS A 247 -22.52 -5.22 25.77
C LYS A 247 -22.44 -5.78 27.18
N GLU A 248 -23.42 -6.59 27.60
CA GLU A 248 -23.50 -7.14 28.95
C GLU A 248 -22.40 -8.17 29.23
N LYS A 249 -22.14 -9.08 28.27
CA LYS A 249 -21.21 -10.19 28.46
C LYS A 249 -19.75 -9.84 28.14
N TYR A 250 -19.52 -8.93 27.18
CA TYR A 250 -18.17 -8.66 26.65
C TYR A 250 -17.77 -7.18 26.69
N GLY A 251 -18.66 -6.28 27.12
CA GLY A 251 -18.39 -4.84 27.14
C GLY A 251 -18.30 -4.18 25.75
N VAL A 252 -18.68 -4.90 24.68
CA VAL A 252 -18.50 -4.48 23.30
C VAL A 252 -19.74 -3.79 22.74
N ASN A 253 -19.56 -2.58 22.19
CA ASN A 253 -20.59 -1.89 21.45
C ASN A 253 -20.54 -2.31 19.96
N ALA A 254 -21.49 -3.11 19.51
CA ALA A 254 -21.59 -3.54 18.13
C ALA A 254 -22.95 -3.20 17.52
N VAL A 255 -22.96 -2.97 16.22
CA VAL A 255 -24.19 -2.81 15.45
C VAL A 255 -24.80 -4.19 15.22
N ARG A 256 -25.98 -4.44 15.83
CA ARG A 256 -26.75 -5.70 15.69
C ARG A 256 -28.24 -5.36 15.61
N PRO A 257 -29.02 -6.15 14.84
CA PRO A 257 -28.59 -7.22 13.94
C PRO A 257 -27.71 -6.70 12.80
N LEU A 258 -26.95 -7.57 12.15
CA LEU A 258 -26.26 -7.24 10.91
C LEU A 258 -27.28 -6.92 9.81
N ALA A 259 -26.93 -6.03 8.89
CA ALA A 259 -27.79 -5.72 7.74
C ALA A 259 -28.08 -6.98 6.93
N ASP A 260 -29.31 -7.09 6.38
CA ASP A 260 -29.81 -8.27 5.65
C ASP A 260 -28.85 -8.74 4.55
N ASN A 261 -28.28 -7.80 3.79
CA ASN A 261 -27.32 -8.14 2.75
C ASN A 261 -26.02 -8.76 3.32
N THR A 262 -25.60 -8.34 4.51
CA THR A 262 -24.45 -8.93 5.21
C THR A 262 -24.80 -10.33 5.69
N MET A 263 -25.99 -10.51 6.31
CA MET A 263 -26.44 -11.82 6.75
C MET A 263 -26.61 -12.81 5.60
N ARG A 264 -27.15 -12.38 4.46
CA ARG A 264 -27.22 -13.24 3.26
C ARG A 264 -25.85 -13.71 2.80
N ARG A 265 -24.82 -12.85 2.85
CA ARG A 265 -23.43 -13.23 2.53
C ARG A 265 -22.87 -14.22 3.53
N VAL A 266 -23.12 -14.01 4.83
CA VAL A 266 -22.75 -14.96 5.90
C VAL A 266 -23.37 -16.32 5.63
N ILE A 267 -24.71 -16.40 5.40
CA ILE A 267 -25.42 -17.66 5.17
C ILE A 267 -24.87 -18.39 3.93
N ARG A 268 -24.64 -17.67 2.84
CA ARG A 268 -24.01 -18.26 1.63
C ARG A 268 -22.61 -18.78 1.89
N GLY A 269 -21.82 -18.07 2.70
CA GLY A 269 -20.49 -18.51 3.10
C GLY A 269 -20.52 -19.76 3.95
N VAL A 270 -21.46 -19.84 4.92
CA VAL A 270 -21.68 -21.01 5.75
C VAL A 270 -22.04 -22.22 4.88
N ASP A 271 -23.00 -22.10 3.98
CA ASP A 271 -23.37 -23.19 3.06
C ASP A 271 -22.16 -23.62 2.21
N LYS A 272 -21.52 -22.69 1.54
CA LYS A 272 -20.45 -22.98 0.56
C LYS A 272 -19.19 -23.56 1.20
N PHE A 273 -18.74 -22.98 2.33
CA PHE A 273 -17.43 -23.30 2.92
C PHE A 273 -17.56 -24.17 4.16
N THR A 274 -18.44 -23.84 5.11
CA THR A 274 -18.52 -24.56 6.39
C THR A 274 -19.23 -25.90 6.22
N ILE A 275 -20.46 -25.90 5.65
CA ILE A 275 -21.27 -27.13 5.52
C ILE A 275 -20.64 -28.09 4.51
N ARG A 276 -20.22 -27.59 3.36
CA ARG A 276 -19.70 -28.46 2.26
C ARG A 276 -18.23 -28.84 2.40
N SER A 277 -17.40 -28.05 3.08
CA SER A 277 -15.95 -28.31 3.15
C SER A 277 -15.32 -28.25 4.53
N GLY A 278 -16.09 -27.94 5.58
CA GLY A 278 -15.58 -27.83 6.95
C GLY A 278 -14.53 -26.74 7.15
N ARG A 279 -14.50 -25.74 6.28
CA ARG A 279 -13.43 -24.72 6.28
C ARG A 279 -13.95 -23.35 6.69
N PRO A 280 -13.13 -22.54 7.36
CA PRO A 280 -13.44 -21.15 7.65
C PRO A 280 -13.45 -20.30 6.37
N PHE A 281 -14.14 -19.16 6.42
CA PHE A 281 -14.24 -18.25 5.30
C PHE A 281 -14.29 -16.79 5.74
N ILE A 282 -14.04 -15.89 4.78
CA ILE A 282 -14.05 -14.45 4.95
C ILE A 282 -15.28 -13.88 4.26
N VAL A 283 -16.04 -13.03 4.96
CA VAL A 283 -17.12 -12.23 4.36
C VAL A 283 -16.62 -10.84 4.05
N GLU A 284 -16.68 -10.45 2.79
CA GLU A 284 -16.35 -9.10 2.33
C GLU A 284 -17.61 -8.25 2.24
N CYS A 285 -17.64 -7.11 2.93
CA CYS A 285 -18.80 -6.21 2.95
C CYS A 285 -18.59 -5.00 2.03
N ASN A 286 -18.13 -5.21 0.80
CA ASN A 286 -17.91 -4.18 -0.22
C ASN A 286 -19.20 -3.87 -0.99
N HIS A 287 -19.25 -2.69 -1.63
CA HIS A 287 -20.31 -2.32 -2.53
C HIS A 287 -20.25 -3.16 -3.82
N GLY A 288 -21.31 -3.90 -4.10
CA GLY A 288 -21.58 -4.54 -5.39
C GLY A 288 -21.41 -6.06 -5.44
N GLY A 289 -22.42 -6.76 -5.94
CA GLY A 289 -22.38 -8.16 -6.35
C GLY A 289 -22.63 -9.21 -5.24
N ASP A 290 -23.01 -10.39 -5.66
CA ASP A 290 -23.45 -11.50 -4.80
C ASP A 290 -22.36 -12.48 -4.35
N GLY A 291 -21.08 -12.23 -4.67
CA GLY A 291 -20.00 -13.21 -4.54
C GLY A 291 -18.99 -12.96 -3.42
N HIS A 292 -19.40 -12.46 -2.25
CA HIS A 292 -18.46 -11.89 -1.27
C HIS A 292 -18.11 -12.79 -0.07
N ALA A 293 -18.22 -14.10 -0.17
CA ALA A 293 -17.61 -15.04 0.74
C ALA A 293 -16.44 -15.76 0.05
N ARG A 294 -15.25 -15.73 0.67
CA ARG A 294 -14.00 -16.32 0.14
C ARG A 294 -13.40 -17.33 1.09
N SER A 295 -12.70 -18.29 0.54
CA SER A 295 -11.87 -19.20 1.33
C SER A 295 -10.75 -18.45 2.05
N THR A 296 -10.48 -18.84 3.28
CA THR A 296 -9.29 -18.37 4.00
C THR A 296 -7.98 -18.93 3.42
N GLU A 297 -8.05 -19.95 2.56
CA GLU A 297 -6.89 -20.53 1.87
C GLU A 297 -6.41 -19.72 0.68
N GLU A 298 -7.16 -18.68 0.30
CA GLU A 298 -6.77 -17.73 -0.73
C GLU A 298 -6.22 -16.45 -0.11
N PRO A 299 -5.40 -15.67 -0.84
CA PRO A 299 -5.03 -14.33 -0.41
C PRO A 299 -6.27 -13.43 -0.25
N VAL A 300 -6.24 -12.49 0.69
CA VAL A 300 -7.30 -11.49 0.81
C VAL A 300 -7.27 -10.50 -0.37
N ASN A 301 -8.43 -9.96 -0.71
CA ASN A 301 -8.51 -8.82 -1.61
C ASN A 301 -7.90 -7.56 -0.98
N THR A 302 -7.84 -6.48 -1.76
CA THR A 302 -7.41 -5.18 -1.24
C THR A 302 -8.26 -4.77 -0.03
N VAL A 303 -7.64 -4.70 1.15
CA VAL A 303 -8.26 -4.16 2.37
C VAL A 303 -8.29 -2.64 2.26
N THR A 304 -9.48 -2.04 2.32
CA THR A 304 -9.66 -0.58 2.33
C THR A 304 -10.12 -0.11 3.71
N ARG A 305 -10.01 1.21 4.01
CA ARG A 305 -10.49 1.78 5.27
C ARG A 305 -11.97 1.46 5.56
N ALA A 306 -12.80 1.39 4.53
CA ALA A 306 -14.21 0.98 4.67
C ALA A 306 -14.33 -0.50 5.02
N ILE A 307 -13.42 -1.33 4.55
CA ILE A 307 -13.39 -2.78 4.77
C ILE A 307 -12.86 -3.11 6.17
N ALA A 308 -11.90 -2.35 6.70
CA ALA A 308 -11.36 -2.57 8.04
C ALA A 308 -12.42 -2.51 9.15
N ARG A 309 -13.60 -1.92 8.87
CA ARG A 309 -14.78 -1.96 9.75
C ARG A 309 -15.70 -3.18 9.53
N THR A 310 -15.39 -4.07 8.59
CA THR A 310 -16.38 -5.00 8.06
C THR A 310 -15.82 -6.36 7.58
N PHE A 311 -14.67 -6.80 8.08
CA PHE A 311 -14.27 -8.20 7.94
C PHE A 311 -14.88 -9.00 9.09
N PHE A 312 -15.70 -9.98 8.75
CA PHE A 312 -16.10 -11.01 9.67
C PHE A 312 -15.36 -12.28 9.30
N PHE A 313 -14.53 -12.76 10.22
CA PHE A 313 -13.99 -14.10 10.14
C PHE A 313 -15.01 -15.02 10.80
N ILE A 314 -15.49 -16.00 10.09
CA ILE A 314 -16.40 -17.00 10.63
C ILE A 314 -15.61 -18.30 10.64
N ALA A 315 -15.07 -18.62 11.81
CA ALA A 315 -14.59 -19.95 12.12
C ALA A 315 -15.69 -20.65 12.89
N PHE A 316 -16.11 -21.83 12.44
CA PHE A 316 -16.88 -22.76 13.24
C PHE A 316 -15.90 -23.84 13.71
N LEU A 317 -15.84 -24.01 15.03
CA LEU A 317 -15.24 -25.18 15.67
C LEU A 317 -16.19 -26.36 15.54
#